data_d0241894e1f01afae286d04b40e3b4df
#
_entry.id   d0241894e1f01afae286d04b40e3b4df
#
_cell.length_a   1.000
_cell.length_b   1.000
_cell.length_c   1.000
_cell.angle_alpha   90.00
_cell.angle_beta   90.00
_cell.angle_gamma   90.00
#
_symmetry.space_group_name_H-M   'P 1'
#
loop_
_entity.id
_entity.type
_entity.pdbx_description
1 polymer ?
#
loop_
_entity_poly.entity_id
_entity_poly.type
_entity_poly.pdbx_seq_one_letter_code
_entity_poly.pdbx_strand_id
1 'polypeptide(L)'
;MRPASAARRRAAAIRGRAAQGTRGGVRRTGNRARAALGHLTDRIIDIAPRIPVRDLATLRRQFPGLGPEEIADKLVAGAVAGTATVGAGVGAAAMLPVPPAMPAELAAEITGVAAIELKLIAELHEVYGVRPPGRRAARTAAYLSAWSGERGIDVLKPSTLDSAFGGQLKRRLRQQIMKRVLRDLPHLMPFLVGAAVGAAVNRRDTKKLAARVREDLRKIQVPWDQLEQLPALEKPEKPLPLPETPETDTGDGPRDDGPRDGGPDDDGPRAR
;
A
#
# COMPACT_ATOMS: atom_id res chain seq x y z
N MET A 1 -44.56 -5.84 57.05
CA MET A 1 -44.52 -5.36 55.66
C MET A 1 -43.42 -4.32 55.57
N ARG A 2 -42.42 -4.45 54.77
CA ARG A 2 -41.98 -4.45 53.42
C ARG A 2 -40.40 -4.56 53.28
N PRO A 3 -39.80 -5.72 53.07
CA PRO A 3 -38.41 -5.79 52.67
C PRO A 3 -38.20 -5.78 51.10
N ALA A 4 -39.29 -6.02 50.32
CA ALA A 4 -39.19 -6.19 48.89
C ALA A 4 -38.81 -4.92 48.09
N SER A 5 -39.02 -3.72 48.61
CA SER A 5 -38.70 -2.46 47.91
C SER A 5 -37.22 -2.10 47.95
N ALA A 6 -36.52 -2.45 49.01
CA ALA A 6 -35.08 -2.18 49.16
C ALA A 6 -34.23 -3.08 48.25
N ALA A 7 -34.60 -4.36 48.10
CA ALA A 7 -33.94 -5.30 47.19
C ALA A 7 -34.10 -4.88 45.73
N ARG A 8 -35.28 -4.43 45.31
CA ARG A 8 -35.53 -3.92 43.96
C ARG A 8 -34.71 -2.66 43.64
N ARG A 9 -34.55 -1.73 44.59
CA ARG A 9 -33.73 -0.51 44.42
C ARG A 9 -32.26 -0.86 44.33
N ARG A 10 -31.76 -1.81 45.13
CA ARG A 10 -30.35 -2.29 45.02
C ARG A 10 -30.10 -2.97 43.70
N ALA A 11 -30.98 -3.83 43.21
CA ALA A 11 -30.86 -4.47 41.91
C ALA A 11 -30.92 -3.47 40.73
N ALA A 12 -31.72 -2.42 40.79
CA ALA A 12 -31.76 -1.34 39.83
C ALA A 12 -30.47 -0.50 39.83
N ALA A 13 -29.92 -0.20 41.02
CA ALA A 13 -28.65 0.53 41.15
C ALA A 13 -27.45 -0.27 40.62
N ILE A 14 -27.43 -1.59 40.85
CA ILE A 14 -26.37 -2.47 40.30
C ILE A 14 -26.47 -2.55 38.79
N ARG A 15 -27.67 -2.71 38.21
CA ARG A 15 -27.89 -2.68 36.76
C ARG A 15 -27.52 -1.34 36.14
N GLY A 16 -27.84 -0.22 36.80
CA GLY A 16 -27.45 1.13 36.34
C GLY A 16 -25.93 1.34 36.32
N ARG A 17 -25.22 0.87 37.37
CA ARG A 17 -23.74 0.93 37.40
C ARG A 17 -23.08 0.03 36.38
N ALA A 18 -23.60 -1.18 36.18
CA ALA A 18 -23.11 -2.09 35.13
C ALA A 18 -23.30 -1.49 33.71
N ALA A 19 -24.48 -0.90 33.45
CA ALA A 19 -24.76 -0.23 32.17
C ALA A 19 -23.90 1.03 31.93
N GLN A 20 -23.58 1.78 32.98
CA GLN A 20 -22.66 2.93 32.91
C GLN A 20 -21.21 2.49 32.72
N GLY A 21 -20.78 1.41 33.39
CA GLY A 21 -19.44 0.83 33.22
C GLY A 21 -19.20 0.32 31.80
N THR A 22 -20.15 -0.37 31.21
CA THR A 22 -20.06 -0.86 29.80
C THR A 22 -20.08 0.28 28.81
N ARG A 23 -20.91 1.31 28.97
CA ARG A 23 -20.91 2.51 28.11
C ARG A 23 -19.62 3.31 28.22
N GLY A 24 -19.04 3.44 29.41
CA GLY A 24 -17.74 4.09 29.63
C GLY A 24 -16.59 3.29 29.00
N GLY A 25 -16.61 1.97 29.10
CA GLY A 25 -15.64 1.07 28.45
C GLY A 25 -15.67 1.18 26.92
N VAL A 26 -16.85 1.09 26.30
CA VAL A 26 -17.04 1.20 24.85
C VAL A 26 -16.58 2.57 24.33
N ARG A 27 -16.88 3.67 25.03
CA ARG A 27 -16.41 5.01 24.66
C ARG A 27 -14.90 5.14 24.75
N ARG A 28 -14.25 4.59 25.77
CA ARG A 28 -12.79 4.62 25.93
C ARG A 28 -12.10 3.80 24.85
N THR A 29 -12.61 2.62 24.51
CA THR A 29 -12.11 1.78 23.43
C THR A 29 -12.26 2.48 22.07
N GLY A 30 -13.43 3.10 21.81
CA GLY A 30 -13.66 3.87 20.58
C GLY A 30 -12.72 5.07 20.44
N ASN A 31 -12.42 5.78 21.52
CA ASN A 31 -11.47 6.91 21.49
C ASN A 31 -10.04 6.45 21.24
N ARG A 32 -9.61 5.34 21.84
CA ARG A 32 -8.28 4.75 21.58
C ARG A 32 -8.13 4.29 20.14
N ALA A 33 -9.14 3.62 19.60
CA ALA A 33 -9.16 3.19 18.20
C ALA A 33 -9.08 4.39 17.23
N ARG A 34 -9.83 5.46 17.49
CA ARG A 34 -9.75 6.70 16.69
C ARG A 34 -8.39 7.38 16.79
N ALA A 35 -7.78 7.40 17.95
CA ALA A 35 -6.43 7.94 18.14
C ALA A 35 -5.40 7.12 17.36
N ALA A 36 -5.44 5.80 17.42
CA ALA A 36 -4.57 4.91 16.67
C ALA A 36 -4.70 5.11 15.15
N LEU A 37 -5.95 5.20 14.64
CA LEU A 37 -6.21 5.51 13.23
C LEU A 37 -5.70 6.90 12.83
N GLY A 38 -5.82 7.88 13.74
CA GLY A 38 -5.24 9.21 13.53
C GLY A 38 -3.72 9.15 13.35
N HIS A 39 -3.02 8.47 14.24
CA HIS A 39 -1.58 8.26 14.15
C HIS A 39 -1.17 7.53 12.87
N LEU A 40 -1.90 6.50 12.46
CA LEU A 40 -1.63 5.78 11.23
C LEU A 40 -1.80 6.66 10.00
N THR A 41 -2.89 7.45 9.97
CA THR A 41 -3.14 8.41 8.90
C THR A 41 -2.02 9.46 8.80
N ASP A 42 -1.62 10.03 9.93
CA ASP A 42 -0.53 11.00 9.99
C ASP A 42 0.78 10.36 9.53
N ARG A 43 1.06 9.12 9.91
CA ARG A 43 2.23 8.36 9.48
C ARG A 43 2.27 8.17 7.96
N ILE A 44 1.14 7.82 7.32
CA ILE A 44 1.06 7.68 5.86
C ILE A 44 1.34 9.02 5.16
N ILE A 45 0.80 10.11 5.67
CA ILE A 45 1.05 11.46 5.13
C ILE A 45 2.53 11.83 5.25
N ASP A 46 3.17 11.53 6.38
CA ASP A 46 4.56 11.89 6.67
C ASP A 46 5.57 11.06 5.86
N ILE A 47 5.25 9.80 5.54
CA ILE A 47 6.14 8.97 4.72
C ILE A 47 5.99 9.22 3.21
N ALA A 48 4.82 9.68 2.76
CA ALA A 48 4.52 9.81 1.34
C ALA A 48 5.55 10.65 0.55
N PRO A 49 6.07 11.79 1.04
CA PRO A 49 7.13 12.54 0.34
C PRO A 49 8.49 11.84 0.33
N ARG A 50 8.68 10.79 1.15
CA ARG A 50 9.92 10.03 1.25
C ARG A 50 9.95 8.80 0.35
N ILE A 51 8.85 8.49 -0.32
CA ILE A 51 8.76 7.36 -1.24
C ILE A 51 9.63 7.64 -2.46
N PRO A 52 10.60 6.75 -2.79
CA PRO A 52 11.39 6.89 -4.00
C PRO A 52 10.55 6.53 -5.23
N VAL A 53 10.39 7.47 -6.14
CA VAL A 53 9.63 7.31 -7.39
C VAL A 53 10.58 7.38 -8.56
N ARG A 54 10.51 6.43 -9.49
CA ARG A 54 11.26 6.43 -10.75
C ARG A 54 10.53 7.32 -11.75
N ASP A 55 11.26 8.20 -12.40
CA ASP A 55 10.74 8.99 -13.52
C ASP A 55 10.60 8.15 -14.80
N LEU A 56 9.90 8.69 -15.79
CA LEU A 56 9.68 8.01 -17.08
C LEU A 56 10.99 7.60 -17.75
N ALA A 57 12.01 8.47 -17.70
CA ALA A 57 13.31 8.18 -18.32
C ALA A 57 13.98 6.96 -17.65
N THR A 58 13.89 6.85 -16.34
CA THR A 58 14.42 5.71 -15.58
C THR A 58 13.62 4.44 -15.87
N LEU A 59 12.28 4.51 -15.91
CA LEU A 59 11.43 3.38 -16.23
C LEU A 59 11.69 2.85 -17.65
N ARG A 60 11.84 3.72 -18.64
CA ARG A 60 12.17 3.32 -20.01
C ARG A 60 13.57 2.67 -20.13
N ARG A 61 14.55 3.12 -19.34
CA ARG A 61 15.85 2.45 -19.28
C ARG A 61 15.80 1.08 -18.64
N GLN A 62 14.96 0.93 -17.60
CA GLN A 62 14.79 -0.34 -16.89
C GLN A 62 14.00 -1.36 -17.71
N PHE A 63 13.09 -0.91 -18.56
CA PHE A 63 12.24 -1.74 -19.42
C PHE A 63 12.39 -1.34 -20.90
N PRO A 64 13.54 -1.63 -21.52
CA PRO A 64 13.79 -1.23 -22.88
C PRO A 64 12.83 -1.91 -23.85
N GLY A 65 12.35 -1.15 -24.84
CA GLY A 65 11.46 -1.66 -25.90
C GLY A 65 9.98 -1.83 -25.50
N LEU A 66 9.65 -1.69 -24.21
CA LEU A 66 8.26 -1.82 -23.78
C LEU A 66 7.49 -0.50 -23.92
N GLY A 67 6.22 -0.61 -24.30
CA GLY A 67 5.26 0.48 -24.35
C GLY A 67 4.64 0.82 -22.99
N PRO A 68 3.80 1.89 -22.94
CA PRO A 68 3.21 2.36 -21.69
C PRO A 68 2.41 1.28 -20.96
N GLU A 69 1.59 0.52 -21.66
CA GLU A 69 0.75 -0.51 -21.05
C GLU A 69 1.57 -1.68 -20.51
N GLU A 70 2.61 -2.09 -21.23
CA GLU A 70 3.49 -3.17 -20.83
C GLU A 70 4.32 -2.80 -19.59
N ILE A 71 4.84 -1.56 -19.53
CA ILE A 71 5.52 -1.06 -18.33
C ILE A 71 4.53 -0.98 -17.16
N ALA A 72 3.32 -0.47 -17.40
CA ALA A 72 2.28 -0.44 -16.38
C ALA A 72 1.97 -1.84 -15.81
N ASP A 73 1.93 -2.87 -16.66
CA ASP A 73 1.72 -4.27 -16.24
C ASP A 73 2.86 -4.76 -15.35
N LYS A 74 4.12 -4.47 -15.71
CA LYS A 74 5.29 -4.81 -14.88
C LYS A 74 5.24 -4.11 -13.52
N LEU A 75 4.89 -2.81 -13.50
CA LEU A 75 4.76 -2.05 -12.25
C LEU A 75 3.66 -2.60 -11.35
N VAL A 76 2.50 -2.95 -11.93
CA VAL A 76 1.39 -3.55 -11.19
C VAL A 76 1.79 -4.92 -10.65
N ALA A 77 2.42 -5.76 -11.45
CA ALA A 77 2.89 -7.08 -11.01
C ALA A 77 3.86 -6.96 -9.82
N GLY A 78 4.84 -6.06 -9.91
CA GLY A 78 5.79 -5.79 -8.82
C GLY A 78 5.12 -5.28 -7.55
N ALA A 79 4.19 -4.32 -7.66
CA ALA A 79 3.46 -3.80 -6.51
C ALA A 79 2.57 -4.87 -5.85
N VAL A 80 1.90 -5.70 -6.66
CA VAL A 80 1.08 -6.82 -6.18
C VAL A 80 1.93 -7.87 -5.45
N ALA A 81 3.12 -8.18 -5.95
CA ALA A 81 4.05 -9.06 -5.27
C ALA A 81 4.54 -8.46 -3.95
N GLY A 82 4.97 -7.19 -3.97
CA GLY A 82 5.44 -6.49 -2.78
C GLY A 82 4.40 -6.38 -1.68
N THR A 83 3.15 -6.02 -2.01
CA THR A 83 2.06 -5.95 -1.01
C THR A 83 1.67 -7.33 -0.49
N ALA A 84 1.75 -8.38 -1.33
CA ALA A 84 1.53 -9.75 -0.88
C ALA A 84 2.61 -10.21 0.12
N THR A 85 3.88 -9.85 -0.11
CA THR A 85 4.99 -10.16 0.80
C THR A 85 4.80 -9.47 2.14
N VAL A 86 4.41 -8.19 2.15
CA VAL A 86 4.09 -7.47 3.39
C VAL A 86 2.96 -8.17 4.15
N GLY A 87 1.86 -8.52 3.48
CA GLY A 87 0.75 -9.23 4.10
C GLY A 87 1.09 -10.63 4.61
N ALA A 88 1.97 -11.35 3.90
CA ALA A 88 2.46 -12.65 4.35
C ALA A 88 3.33 -12.52 5.60
N GLY A 89 4.22 -11.51 5.65
CA GLY A 89 5.12 -11.26 6.79
C GLY A 89 4.34 -11.00 8.08
N VAL A 90 3.34 -10.13 8.02
CA VAL A 90 2.50 -9.79 9.18
C VAL A 90 1.60 -10.95 9.56
N GLY A 91 0.99 -11.64 8.58
CA GLY A 91 0.20 -12.85 8.86
C GLY A 91 1.02 -13.94 9.55
N ALA A 92 2.29 -14.11 9.21
CA ALA A 92 3.20 -15.03 9.89
C ALA A 92 3.52 -14.56 11.32
N ALA A 93 3.80 -13.27 11.53
CA ALA A 93 4.07 -12.70 12.85
C ALA A 93 2.86 -12.81 13.78
N ALA A 94 1.64 -12.67 13.26
CA ALA A 94 0.40 -12.84 14.02
C ALA A 94 0.18 -14.27 14.54
N MET A 95 0.85 -15.27 13.98
CA MET A 95 0.80 -16.66 14.46
C MET A 95 1.74 -16.93 15.64
N LEU A 96 2.65 -15.99 15.97
CA LEU A 96 3.53 -16.12 17.11
C LEU A 96 2.77 -15.84 18.41
N PRO A 97 3.02 -16.58 19.52
CA PRO A 97 2.26 -16.45 20.77
C PRO A 97 2.70 -15.23 21.61
N VAL A 98 2.97 -14.08 20.99
CA VAL A 98 3.46 -12.87 21.67
C VAL A 98 2.43 -11.74 21.51
N PRO A 99 1.49 -11.55 22.48
CA PRO A 99 0.37 -10.62 22.35
C PRO A 99 0.68 -9.12 22.25
N PRO A 100 1.83 -8.56 22.73
CA PRO A 100 1.97 -7.09 22.81
C PRO A 100 2.35 -6.42 21.49
N ALA A 101 2.81 -7.14 20.47
CA ALA A 101 3.33 -6.56 19.23
C ALA A 101 2.27 -6.28 18.15
N MET A 102 1.08 -6.88 18.25
CA MET A 102 0.02 -6.80 17.23
C MET A 102 -0.34 -5.39 16.74
N PRO A 103 -0.48 -4.34 17.57
CA PRO A 103 -0.81 -3.01 17.05
C PRO A 103 0.32 -2.36 16.25
N ALA A 104 1.57 -2.63 16.61
CA ALA A 104 2.73 -2.08 15.92
C ALA A 104 2.98 -2.78 14.57
N GLU A 105 2.82 -4.09 14.52
CA GLU A 105 2.91 -4.92 13.32
C GLU A 105 1.83 -4.54 12.32
N LEU A 106 0.59 -4.40 12.77
CA LEU A 106 -0.52 -3.92 11.93
C LEU A 106 -0.25 -2.53 11.37
N ALA A 107 0.27 -1.62 12.19
CA ALA A 107 0.61 -0.29 11.73
C ALA A 107 1.75 -0.31 10.69
N ALA A 108 2.74 -1.18 10.85
CA ALA A 108 3.83 -1.39 9.91
C ALA A 108 3.31 -1.95 8.57
N GLU A 109 2.41 -2.94 8.60
CA GLU A 109 1.78 -3.50 7.40
C GLU A 109 1.01 -2.45 6.62
N ILE A 110 0.07 -1.77 7.27
CA ILE A 110 -0.76 -0.76 6.60
C ILE A 110 0.13 0.33 5.99
N THR A 111 1.18 0.74 6.68
CA THR A 111 2.13 1.74 6.21
C THR A 111 2.96 1.22 5.04
N GLY A 112 3.41 -0.03 5.09
CA GLY A 112 4.17 -0.68 4.03
C GLY A 112 3.35 -0.86 2.75
N VAL A 113 2.13 -1.38 2.87
CA VAL A 113 1.18 -1.50 1.74
C VAL A 113 0.89 -0.12 1.13
N ALA A 114 0.57 0.88 1.96
CA ALA A 114 0.30 2.23 1.49
C ALA A 114 1.50 2.84 0.74
N ALA A 115 2.73 2.61 1.20
CA ALA A 115 3.93 3.10 0.55
C ALA A 115 4.15 2.46 -0.83
N ILE A 116 3.95 1.15 -0.96
CA ILE A 116 4.05 0.43 -2.25
C ILE A 116 2.95 0.91 -3.21
N GLU A 117 1.73 1.06 -2.75
CA GLU A 117 0.62 1.53 -3.56
C GLU A 117 0.78 2.99 -4.02
N LEU A 118 1.29 3.87 -3.15
CA LEU A 118 1.60 5.26 -3.50
C LEU A 118 2.73 5.36 -4.52
N LYS A 119 3.77 4.50 -4.38
CA LYS A 119 4.83 4.38 -5.38
C LYS A 119 4.26 3.96 -6.73
N LEU A 120 3.43 2.92 -6.75
CA LEU A 120 2.77 2.46 -7.97
C LEU A 120 1.96 3.56 -8.64
N ILE A 121 1.13 4.30 -7.88
CA ILE A 121 0.34 5.42 -8.42
C ILE A 121 1.25 6.47 -9.06
N ALA A 122 2.31 6.88 -8.36
CA ALA A 122 3.23 7.89 -8.86
C ALA A 122 3.94 7.45 -10.15
N GLU A 123 4.41 6.20 -10.21
CA GLU A 123 5.07 5.64 -11.40
C GLU A 123 4.10 5.42 -12.56
N LEU A 124 2.83 5.06 -12.29
CA LEU A 124 1.80 5.03 -13.35
C LEU A 124 1.54 6.42 -13.94
N HIS A 125 1.54 7.48 -13.15
CA HIS A 125 1.43 8.85 -13.68
C HIS A 125 2.60 9.20 -14.61
N GLU A 126 3.81 8.74 -14.29
CA GLU A 126 4.98 8.92 -15.17
C GLU A 126 4.80 8.14 -16.48
N VAL A 127 4.41 6.86 -16.40
CA VAL A 127 4.23 5.98 -17.57
C VAL A 127 3.16 6.52 -18.53
N TYR A 128 2.05 7.02 -18.02
CA TYR A 128 0.99 7.59 -18.84
C TYR A 128 1.22 9.06 -19.24
N GLY A 129 2.37 9.64 -18.89
CA GLY A 129 2.73 11.01 -19.27
C GLY A 129 1.89 12.09 -18.55
N VAL A 130 1.29 11.77 -17.42
CA VAL A 130 0.33 12.63 -16.69
C VAL A 130 0.90 13.01 -15.33
N ARG A 131 2.15 13.49 -15.32
CA ARG A 131 2.79 13.96 -14.09
C ARG A 131 2.02 15.14 -13.51
N PRO A 132 1.56 15.08 -12.23
CA PRO A 132 0.91 16.23 -11.59
C PRO A 132 1.87 17.43 -11.54
N PRO A 133 1.40 18.64 -11.85
CA PRO A 133 2.22 19.84 -11.86
C PRO A 133 2.67 20.23 -10.43
N GLY A 134 3.66 21.12 -10.36
CA GLY A 134 4.15 21.69 -9.10
C GLY A 134 5.31 20.91 -8.49
N ARG A 135 5.70 21.32 -7.26
CA ARG A 135 6.81 20.72 -6.50
C ARG A 135 6.42 19.37 -5.91
N ARG A 136 7.39 18.63 -5.36
CA ARG A 136 7.19 17.31 -4.74
C ARG A 136 5.98 17.25 -3.79
N ALA A 137 5.81 18.24 -2.91
CA ALA A 137 4.72 18.24 -1.95
C ALA A 137 3.33 18.27 -2.64
N ALA A 138 3.19 19.06 -3.73
CA ALA A 138 1.95 19.12 -4.51
C ALA A 138 1.69 17.78 -5.21
N ARG A 139 2.72 17.19 -5.85
CA ARG A 139 2.60 15.86 -6.47
C ARG A 139 2.24 14.78 -5.45
N THR A 140 2.90 14.79 -4.28
CA THR A 140 2.56 13.86 -3.19
C THR A 140 1.12 13.98 -2.74
N ALA A 141 0.59 15.20 -2.62
CA ALA A 141 -0.81 15.43 -2.26
C ALA A 141 -1.76 14.88 -3.34
N ALA A 142 -1.41 15.02 -4.62
CA ALA A 142 -2.16 14.45 -5.73
C ALA A 142 -2.18 12.91 -5.68
N TYR A 143 -1.03 12.27 -5.43
CA TYR A 143 -0.94 10.81 -5.29
C TYR A 143 -1.72 10.30 -4.07
N LEU A 144 -1.65 10.98 -2.93
CA LEU A 144 -2.44 10.66 -1.75
C LEU A 144 -3.94 10.77 -2.02
N SER A 145 -4.36 11.77 -2.80
CA SER A 145 -5.76 11.93 -3.21
C SER A 145 -6.22 10.78 -4.12
N ALA A 146 -5.44 10.44 -5.15
CA ALA A 146 -5.72 9.31 -6.02
C ALA A 146 -5.76 7.99 -5.23
N TRP A 147 -4.84 7.81 -4.27
CA TRP A 147 -4.81 6.65 -3.39
C TRP A 147 -6.04 6.56 -2.50
N SER A 148 -6.53 7.68 -1.94
CA SER A 148 -7.72 7.70 -1.09
C SER A 148 -9.02 7.37 -1.85
N GLY A 149 -8.99 7.42 -3.18
CA GLY A 149 -10.12 7.06 -4.05
C GLY A 149 -11.21 8.13 -4.11
N GLU A 150 -10.93 9.36 -3.68
CA GLU A 150 -11.88 10.46 -3.83
C GLU A 150 -11.64 11.25 -5.12
N ARG A 151 -12.64 11.21 -6.00
CA ARG A 151 -12.73 12.07 -7.18
C ARG A 151 -13.09 13.47 -6.71
N GLY A 152 -12.20 14.43 -6.87
CA GLY A 152 -12.51 15.81 -6.51
C GLY A 152 -11.34 16.77 -6.33
N ILE A 153 -10.11 16.26 -6.33
CA ILE A 153 -8.94 17.08 -6.57
C ILE A 153 -8.61 16.88 -8.04
N ASP A 154 -8.94 17.89 -8.84
CA ASP A 154 -8.57 17.93 -10.25
C ASP A 154 -7.03 18.06 -10.28
N VAL A 155 -6.36 16.92 -10.37
CA VAL A 155 -4.90 16.76 -10.30
C VAL A 155 -4.20 17.65 -11.35
N LEU A 156 -4.95 18.04 -12.38
CA LEU A 156 -4.47 18.82 -13.51
C LEU A 156 -4.70 20.35 -13.34
N LYS A 157 -5.39 20.81 -12.30
CA LYS A 157 -5.57 22.25 -12.09
C LYS A 157 -4.53 22.82 -11.12
N PRO A 158 -3.53 23.57 -11.60
CA PRO A 158 -2.49 24.20 -10.76
C PRO A 158 -3.08 25.06 -9.63
N SER A 159 -4.20 25.75 -9.88
CA SER A 159 -4.87 26.62 -8.92
C SER A 159 -5.43 25.91 -7.69
N THR A 160 -5.75 24.61 -7.79
CA THR A 160 -6.20 23.82 -6.64
C THR A 160 -5.04 23.28 -5.81
N LEU A 161 -3.83 23.23 -6.38
CA LEU A 161 -2.63 22.73 -5.72
C LEU A 161 -1.86 23.85 -4.99
N ASP A 162 -1.81 25.06 -5.54
CA ASP A 162 -1.14 26.20 -4.91
C ASP A 162 -1.88 26.75 -3.69
N SER A 163 -3.23 26.77 -3.73
CA SER A 163 -4.04 27.10 -2.55
C SER A 163 -4.08 25.99 -1.48
N ALA A 164 -3.53 24.84 -1.80
CA ALA A 164 -3.67 23.60 -1.05
C ALA A 164 -2.62 23.41 0.05
N PHE A 165 -1.57 24.22 0.13
CA PHE A 165 -0.57 24.16 1.19
C PHE A 165 -1.04 24.68 2.55
N GLY A 166 -2.27 25.24 2.62
CA GLY A 166 -2.93 25.61 3.87
C GLY A 166 -3.41 24.40 4.68
N GLY A 167 -3.54 24.57 5.99
CA GLY A 167 -3.99 23.52 6.92
C GLY A 167 -5.33 22.84 6.55
N GLN A 168 -6.11 23.41 5.61
CA GLN A 168 -7.35 22.82 5.13
C GLN A 168 -7.14 21.59 4.25
N LEU A 169 -6.14 21.59 3.36
CA LEU A 169 -5.85 20.40 2.53
C LEU A 169 -5.36 19.25 3.41
N LYS A 170 -4.43 19.51 4.33
CA LYS A 170 -3.96 18.47 5.27
C LYS A 170 -5.13 17.87 6.06
N ARG A 171 -6.09 18.69 6.47
CA ARG A 171 -7.31 18.19 7.16
C ARG A 171 -8.20 17.36 6.24
N ARG A 172 -8.41 17.78 4.99
CA ARG A 172 -9.19 17.02 4.00
C ARG A 172 -8.52 15.68 3.68
N LEU A 173 -7.24 15.67 3.34
CA LEU A 173 -6.47 14.46 3.09
C LEU A 173 -6.50 13.52 4.30
N ARG A 174 -6.32 14.06 5.51
CA ARG A 174 -6.41 13.26 6.74
C ARG A 174 -7.78 12.59 6.90
N GLN A 175 -8.85 13.30 6.64
CA GLN A 175 -10.21 12.73 6.70
C GLN A 175 -10.44 11.67 5.62
N GLN A 176 -9.96 11.90 4.40
CA GLN A 176 -10.08 10.97 3.28
C GLN A 176 -9.31 9.67 3.53
N ILE A 177 -8.05 9.81 3.95
CA ILE A 177 -7.18 8.66 4.28
C ILE A 177 -7.79 7.89 5.47
N MET A 178 -8.29 8.59 6.50
CA MET A 178 -8.94 7.94 7.63
C MET A 178 -10.20 7.16 7.21
N LYS A 179 -11.03 7.70 6.32
CA LYS A 179 -12.18 6.98 5.77
C LYS A 179 -11.76 5.72 5.00
N ARG A 180 -10.68 5.81 4.20
CA ARG A 180 -10.14 4.66 3.49
C ARG A 180 -9.65 3.59 4.47
N VAL A 181 -8.79 3.95 5.41
CA VAL A 181 -8.27 3.02 6.42
C VAL A 181 -9.39 2.38 7.22
N LEU A 182 -10.42 3.14 7.61
CA LEU A 182 -11.60 2.59 8.29
C LEU A 182 -12.40 1.62 7.42
N ARG A 183 -12.55 1.90 6.14
CA ARG A 183 -13.26 1.03 5.18
C ARG A 183 -12.50 -0.27 4.96
N ASP A 184 -11.20 -0.20 4.89
CA ASP A 184 -10.34 -1.35 4.63
C ASP A 184 -10.03 -2.14 5.93
N LEU A 185 -10.29 -1.57 7.10
CA LEU A 185 -10.06 -2.20 8.42
C LEU A 185 -10.73 -3.59 8.59
N PRO A 186 -11.98 -3.84 8.14
CA PRO A 186 -12.58 -5.17 8.22
C PRO A 186 -11.84 -6.21 7.39
N HIS A 187 -11.17 -5.79 6.31
CA HIS A 187 -10.34 -6.66 5.47
C HIS A 187 -8.97 -6.94 6.10
N LEU A 188 -8.56 -6.12 7.07
CA LEU A 188 -7.33 -6.28 7.86
C LEU A 188 -7.56 -7.14 9.12
N MET A 189 -8.81 -7.54 9.41
CA MET A 189 -9.16 -8.43 10.54
C MET A 189 -8.86 -9.93 10.32
N PRO A 190 -8.35 -10.42 9.18
CA PRO A 190 -7.96 -11.82 9.04
C PRO A 190 -6.69 -12.22 9.83
N PHE A 191 -6.28 -11.46 10.86
CA PHE A 191 -5.19 -11.85 11.76
C PHE A 191 -5.36 -13.24 12.39
N LEU A 192 -6.55 -13.82 12.31
CA LEU A 192 -6.85 -15.17 12.76
C LEU A 192 -6.69 -16.24 11.66
N VAL A 193 -6.37 -15.86 10.41
CA VAL A 193 -6.49 -16.78 9.25
C VAL A 193 -5.15 -17.05 8.55
N GLY A 194 -4.04 -16.45 9.01
CA GLY A 194 -2.68 -16.78 8.57
C GLY A 194 -2.17 -16.01 7.33
N ALA A 195 -0.88 -16.20 7.06
CA ALA A 195 -0.10 -15.48 6.04
C ALA A 195 -0.69 -15.53 4.61
N ALA A 196 -1.24 -16.68 4.23
CA ALA A 196 -1.78 -16.89 2.88
C ALA A 196 -3.00 -15.99 2.58
N VAL A 197 -3.87 -15.80 3.55
CA VAL A 197 -5.07 -14.97 3.38
C VAL A 197 -4.71 -13.49 3.36
N GLY A 198 -3.80 -13.04 4.23
CA GLY A 198 -3.28 -11.67 4.20
C GLY A 198 -2.66 -11.32 2.85
N ALA A 199 -1.81 -12.20 2.31
CA ALA A 199 -1.23 -12.05 0.99
C ALA A 199 -2.30 -11.98 -0.13
N ALA A 200 -3.31 -12.84 -0.08
CA ALA A 200 -4.37 -12.89 -1.09
C ALA A 200 -5.23 -11.62 -1.08
N VAL A 201 -5.58 -11.11 0.10
CA VAL A 201 -6.35 -9.87 0.27
C VAL A 201 -5.56 -8.69 -0.28
N ASN A 202 -4.30 -8.52 0.13
CA ASN A 202 -3.45 -7.43 -0.34
C ASN A 202 -3.26 -7.48 -1.87
N ARG A 203 -3.04 -8.66 -2.46
CA ARG A 203 -2.99 -8.84 -3.91
C ARG A 203 -4.25 -8.34 -4.60
N ARG A 204 -5.41 -8.74 -4.10
CA ARG A 204 -6.70 -8.37 -4.68
C ARG A 204 -6.93 -6.86 -4.62
N ASP A 205 -6.65 -6.25 -3.47
CA ASP A 205 -6.92 -4.84 -3.23
C ASP A 205 -5.95 -3.94 -4.01
N THR A 206 -4.67 -4.29 -4.09
CA THR A 206 -3.69 -3.60 -4.94
C THR A 206 -4.04 -3.72 -6.42
N LYS A 207 -4.50 -4.90 -6.91
CA LYS A 207 -4.99 -5.06 -8.29
C LYS A 207 -6.18 -4.15 -8.58
N LYS A 208 -7.15 -4.07 -7.68
CA LYS A 208 -8.33 -3.20 -7.83
C LYS A 208 -7.95 -1.72 -7.84
N LEU A 209 -7.01 -1.33 -6.99
CA LEU A 209 -6.48 0.04 -6.97
C LEU A 209 -5.81 0.36 -8.30
N ALA A 210 -4.90 -0.50 -8.76
CA ALA A 210 -4.17 -0.34 -10.01
C ALA A 210 -5.13 -0.23 -11.21
N ALA A 211 -6.15 -1.08 -11.29
CA ALA A 211 -7.13 -1.06 -12.36
C ALA A 211 -7.88 0.29 -12.44
N ARG A 212 -8.31 0.83 -11.29
CA ARG A 212 -8.98 2.14 -11.23
C ARG A 212 -8.05 3.27 -11.68
N VAL A 213 -6.84 3.30 -11.13
CA VAL A 213 -5.87 4.35 -11.45
C VAL A 213 -5.51 4.31 -12.94
N ARG A 214 -5.26 3.12 -13.50
CA ARG A 214 -5.00 2.96 -14.94
C ARG A 214 -6.17 3.41 -15.80
N GLU A 215 -7.41 3.05 -15.44
CA GLU A 215 -8.60 3.49 -16.14
C GLU A 215 -8.71 5.02 -16.19
N ASP A 216 -8.46 5.68 -15.06
CA ASP A 216 -8.53 7.15 -15.00
C ASP A 216 -7.38 7.81 -15.77
N LEU A 217 -6.16 7.28 -15.69
CA LEU A 217 -4.99 7.82 -16.40
C LEU A 217 -5.07 7.62 -17.91
N ARG A 218 -5.61 6.49 -18.40
CA ARG A 218 -5.84 6.25 -19.85
C ARG A 218 -6.73 7.30 -20.49
N LYS A 219 -7.69 7.84 -19.76
CA LYS A 219 -8.60 8.88 -20.29
C LYS A 219 -7.89 10.20 -20.59
N ILE A 220 -6.76 10.44 -19.95
CA ILE A 220 -5.99 11.69 -20.03
C ILE A 220 -4.53 11.45 -20.43
N GLN A 221 -4.20 10.24 -20.87
CA GLN A 221 -2.85 9.85 -21.29
C GLN A 221 -2.31 10.79 -22.35
N VAL A 222 -1.03 11.18 -22.21
CA VAL A 222 -0.27 11.89 -23.22
C VAL A 222 0.72 10.91 -23.87
N PRO A 223 0.69 10.73 -25.20
CA PRO A 223 1.63 9.88 -25.90
C PRO A 223 3.07 10.36 -25.68
N TRP A 224 4.02 9.43 -25.58
CA TRP A 224 5.42 9.76 -25.23
C TRP A 224 6.15 10.61 -26.26
N ASP A 225 5.77 10.52 -27.52
CA ASP A 225 6.26 11.34 -28.64
C ASP A 225 5.78 12.80 -28.57
N GLN A 226 4.71 13.06 -27.82
CA GLN A 226 4.14 14.39 -27.57
C GLN A 226 4.58 14.97 -26.22
N LEU A 227 5.33 14.20 -25.41
CA LEU A 227 5.81 14.70 -24.12
C LEU A 227 7.06 15.55 -24.34
N GLU A 228 7.02 16.80 -23.87
CA GLU A 228 8.24 17.56 -23.65
C GLU A 228 9.14 16.81 -22.66
N GLN A 229 10.46 17.00 -22.77
CA GLN A 229 11.40 16.40 -21.82
C GLN A 229 11.06 16.88 -20.40
N LEU A 230 10.40 16.02 -19.63
CA LEU A 230 10.10 16.31 -18.25
C LEU A 230 11.40 16.32 -17.43
N PRO A 231 11.61 17.31 -16.58
CA PRO A 231 12.77 17.34 -15.69
C PRO A 231 12.79 16.08 -14.80
N ALA A 232 13.99 15.64 -14.43
CA ALA A 232 14.14 14.52 -13.52
C ALA A 232 13.35 14.75 -12.21
N LEU A 233 12.81 13.68 -11.65
CA LEU A 233 12.11 13.79 -10.37
C LEU A 233 13.11 14.08 -9.24
N GLU A 234 12.73 15.00 -8.36
CA GLU A 234 13.50 15.31 -7.17
C GLU A 234 13.60 14.07 -6.28
N LYS A 235 14.82 13.62 -5.97
CA LYS A 235 15.04 12.51 -5.03
C LYS A 235 14.69 12.92 -3.60
N PRO A 236 14.06 12.06 -2.79
CA PRO A 236 13.87 12.33 -1.37
C PRO A 236 15.21 12.48 -0.65
N GLU A 237 15.34 13.44 0.25
CA GLU A 237 16.54 13.59 1.08
C GLU A 237 16.78 12.36 1.97
N LYS A 238 15.69 11.79 2.48
CA LYS A 238 15.70 10.57 3.31
C LYS A 238 14.72 9.55 2.69
N PRO A 239 15.15 8.78 1.70
CA PRO A 239 14.28 7.81 1.04
C PRO A 239 13.78 6.76 2.03
N LEU A 240 12.52 6.38 1.87
CA LEU A 240 11.94 5.27 2.61
C LEU A 240 12.52 3.96 2.04
N PRO A 241 13.11 3.07 2.87
CA PRO A 241 13.47 1.74 2.40
C PRO A 241 12.17 0.97 2.09
N LEU A 242 11.94 0.71 0.82
CA LEU A 242 10.88 -0.19 0.37
C LEU A 242 11.49 -1.55 0.09
N PRO A 243 10.74 -2.65 0.33
CA PRO A 243 11.18 -3.95 -0.15
C PRO A 243 11.40 -3.85 -1.65
N GLU A 244 12.58 -4.30 -2.10
CA GLU A 244 12.85 -4.40 -3.52
C GLU A 244 11.79 -5.32 -4.11
N THR A 245 11.04 -4.80 -5.08
CA THR A 245 10.14 -5.65 -5.84
C THR A 245 11.01 -6.63 -6.59
N PRO A 246 10.83 -7.97 -6.41
CA PRO A 246 11.61 -8.92 -7.16
C PRO A 246 11.45 -8.57 -8.64
N GLU A 247 12.56 -8.25 -9.28
CA GLU A 247 12.62 -8.15 -10.72
C GLU A 247 12.14 -9.50 -11.22
N THR A 248 11.02 -9.53 -11.91
CA THR A 248 10.63 -10.73 -12.64
C THR A 248 11.67 -10.89 -13.74
N ASP A 249 12.72 -11.62 -13.39
CA ASP A 249 13.67 -12.14 -14.36
C ASP A 249 12.87 -12.99 -15.36
N THR A 250 12.50 -12.39 -16.44
CA THR A 250 12.00 -13.10 -17.61
C THR A 250 13.21 -13.61 -18.39
N GLY A 251 14.07 -14.33 -17.69
CA GLY A 251 15.09 -15.20 -18.28
C GLY A 251 14.45 -16.44 -18.85
N ASP A 252 13.56 -16.27 -19.80
CA ASP A 252 13.20 -17.32 -20.76
C ASP A 252 14.09 -17.17 -22.00
N GLY A 253 15.39 -17.32 -21.75
CA GLY A 253 16.32 -17.75 -22.79
C GLY A 253 16.21 -19.26 -22.92
N PRO A 254 16.10 -19.82 -24.14
CA PRO A 254 16.07 -21.24 -24.32
C PRO A 254 17.29 -21.86 -23.67
N ARG A 255 17.10 -22.75 -22.69
CA ARG A 255 18.16 -23.62 -22.21
C ARG A 255 18.59 -24.47 -23.36
N ASP A 256 19.77 -24.18 -23.90
CA ASP A 256 20.47 -25.01 -24.85
C ASP A 256 20.88 -26.31 -24.09
N ASP A 257 19.98 -27.27 -24.07
CA ASP A 257 20.27 -28.63 -23.68
C ASP A 257 21.05 -29.31 -24.81
N GLY A 258 22.29 -28.83 -25.04
CA GLY A 258 23.24 -29.47 -25.91
C GLY A 258 23.41 -30.95 -25.47
N PRO A 259 23.50 -31.90 -26.45
CA PRO A 259 23.59 -33.31 -26.15
C PRO A 259 24.86 -33.60 -25.34
N ARG A 260 24.70 -34.22 -24.19
CA ARG A 260 25.80 -34.79 -23.39
C ARG A 260 26.38 -35.93 -24.20
N ASP A 261 27.52 -35.70 -24.81
CA ASP A 261 28.32 -36.67 -25.50
C ASP A 261 28.81 -37.71 -24.47
N GLY A 262 28.25 -38.91 -24.57
CA GLY A 262 28.64 -40.07 -23.79
C GLY A 262 29.98 -40.60 -24.33
N GLY A 263 31.07 -40.28 -23.65
CA GLY A 263 32.36 -40.92 -23.92
C GLY A 263 32.32 -42.42 -23.56
N PRO A 264 32.90 -43.29 -24.38
CA PRO A 264 32.87 -44.72 -24.14
C PRO A 264 33.81 -45.16 -22.99
N ASP A 265 33.31 -46.02 -22.14
CA ASP A 265 34.06 -46.75 -21.10
C ASP A 265 35.14 -47.58 -21.77
N ASP A 266 36.42 -47.25 -21.50
CA ASP A 266 37.59 -48.03 -21.90
C ASP A 266 37.89 -49.06 -20.77
N ASP A 267 37.29 -50.24 -20.90
CA ASP A 267 37.59 -51.43 -20.09
C ASP A 267 38.82 -52.14 -20.67
N GLY A 268 40.01 -51.71 -20.27
CA GLY A 268 41.26 -52.42 -20.57
C GLY A 268 41.52 -53.53 -19.54
N PRO A 269 41.84 -54.76 -19.99
CA PRO A 269 42.02 -55.93 -19.09
C PRO A 269 43.37 -55.89 -18.40
N ARG A 270 43.38 -56.04 -17.04
CA ARG A 270 44.56 -56.31 -16.24
C ARG A 270 44.94 -57.78 -16.40
N ALA A 271 46.03 -58.03 -17.06
CA ALA A 271 46.74 -59.32 -17.03
C ALA A 271 47.96 -59.22 -16.08
N ARG A 272 48.02 -60.22 -15.13
CA ARG A 272 49.13 -60.73 -14.30
C ARG A 272 49.69 -59.81 -13.22
#